data_7641565d4b21b43159752cdac6ba0f7a
#
_entry.id   7641565d4b21b43159752cdac6ba0f7a
#
_cell.length_a   1.000
_cell.length_b   1.000
_cell.length_c   1.000
_cell.angle_alpha   90.00
_cell.angle_beta   90.00
_cell.angle_gamma   90.00
#
_symmetry.space_group_name_H-M   'P 1'
#
loop_
_entity.id
_entity.type
_entity.pdbx_description
1 polymer ?
#
loop_
_entity_poly.entity_id
_entity_poly.type
_entity_poly.pdbx_seq_one_letter_code
_entity_poly.pdbx_strand_id
1 'polypeptide(L)'
;MLNDTRVRNAKGGDRPIKLSDSGGLHLLIHPSGSKLWRLAYRFDGKQKTLALGIYPTVTLKQAREKRDAAKRLLAEKIDPSTQRRLEKLTAQSGNTFRAVAEEVLMKLEREQAASA
;
A
#
# COMPACT_ATOMS: atom_id res chain seq x y z
N MET A 1 2.88 -10.28 -17.33
CA MET A 1 2.57 -8.88 -17.02
C MET A 1 1.16 -8.53 -17.41
N LEU A 2 0.49 -7.72 -16.61
CA LEU A 2 -0.85 -7.24 -16.91
C LEU A 2 -0.82 -6.11 -17.95
N ASN A 3 -1.91 -5.92 -18.66
CA ASN A 3 -2.15 -4.76 -19.49
C ASN A 3 -3.54 -4.20 -19.20
N ASP A 4 -3.82 -2.99 -19.67
CA ASP A 4 -5.09 -2.30 -19.40
C ASP A 4 -6.30 -3.10 -19.89
N THR A 5 -6.20 -3.70 -21.06
CA THR A 5 -7.26 -4.49 -21.66
C THR A 5 -7.59 -5.69 -20.77
N ARG A 6 -6.57 -6.40 -20.30
CA ARG A 6 -6.75 -7.56 -19.45
C ARG A 6 -7.36 -7.19 -18.09
N VAL A 7 -6.91 -6.08 -17.51
CA VAL A 7 -7.47 -5.57 -16.24
C VAL A 7 -8.93 -5.18 -16.43
N ARG A 8 -9.25 -4.47 -17.50
CA ARG A 8 -10.60 -4.01 -17.79
C ARG A 8 -11.57 -5.19 -18.01
N ASN A 9 -11.13 -6.19 -18.75
CA ASN A 9 -11.96 -7.33 -19.13
C ASN A 9 -11.98 -8.45 -18.10
N ALA A 10 -11.16 -8.37 -17.05
CA ALA A 10 -11.10 -9.39 -16.02
C ALA A 10 -12.43 -9.45 -15.27
N LYS A 11 -12.95 -10.66 -15.10
CA LYS A 11 -14.20 -10.91 -14.40
C LYS A 11 -13.96 -11.89 -13.26
N GLY A 12 -14.61 -11.63 -12.12
CA GLY A 12 -14.61 -12.55 -11.02
C GLY A 12 -15.53 -13.73 -11.32
N GLY A 13 -15.14 -14.90 -10.82
CA GLY A 13 -15.99 -16.09 -10.84
C GLY A 13 -16.60 -16.31 -9.46
N ASP A 14 -16.84 -17.57 -9.10
CA ASP A 14 -17.35 -17.94 -7.79
C ASP A 14 -16.33 -17.73 -6.68
N ARG A 15 -15.07 -17.58 -7.02
CA ARG A 15 -13.95 -17.42 -6.08
C ARG A 15 -13.14 -16.19 -6.45
N PRO A 16 -12.46 -15.55 -5.47
CA PRO A 16 -11.55 -14.47 -5.79
C PRO A 16 -10.43 -14.95 -6.74
N ILE A 17 -10.13 -14.12 -7.74
CA ILE A 17 -9.09 -14.41 -8.72
C ILE A 17 -7.98 -13.39 -8.55
N LYS A 18 -6.73 -13.88 -8.62
CA LYS A 18 -5.55 -13.05 -8.49
C LYS A 18 -4.82 -12.98 -9.82
N LEU A 19 -4.66 -11.78 -10.36
CA LEU A 19 -3.87 -11.54 -11.58
C LEU A 19 -2.57 -10.87 -11.18
N SER A 20 -1.46 -11.55 -11.40
CA SER A 20 -0.14 -11.05 -11.01
C SER A 20 0.47 -10.16 -12.09
N ASP A 21 1.04 -9.04 -11.66
CA ASP A 21 1.93 -8.21 -12.46
C ASP A 21 3.37 -8.45 -11.97
N SER A 22 4.29 -7.55 -12.24
CA SER A 22 5.68 -7.70 -11.80
C SER A 22 5.91 -7.09 -10.41
N GLY A 23 6.95 -7.57 -9.71
CA GLY A 23 7.40 -6.99 -8.45
C GLY A 23 6.47 -7.17 -7.26
N GLY A 24 5.62 -8.18 -7.25
CA GLY A 24 4.68 -8.43 -6.17
C GLY A 24 3.33 -7.71 -6.32
N LEU A 25 3.20 -6.88 -7.35
CA LEU A 25 1.92 -6.21 -7.65
C LEU A 25 0.93 -7.23 -8.21
N HIS A 26 -0.29 -7.20 -7.70
CA HIS A 26 -1.35 -8.05 -8.23
C HIS A 26 -2.71 -7.38 -8.10
N LEU A 27 -3.64 -7.81 -8.94
CA LEU A 27 -5.03 -7.37 -8.91
C LEU A 27 -5.87 -8.51 -8.35
N LEU A 28 -6.56 -8.26 -7.25
CA LEU A 28 -7.50 -9.22 -6.67
C LEU A 28 -8.90 -8.89 -7.16
N ILE A 29 -9.54 -9.86 -7.82
CA ILE A 29 -10.88 -9.71 -8.35
C ILE A 29 -11.83 -10.51 -7.48
N HIS A 30 -12.72 -9.80 -6.79
CA HIS A 30 -13.72 -10.41 -5.94
C HIS A 30 -14.89 -10.97 -6.75
N PRO A 31 -15.61 -12.00 -6.27
CA PRO A 31 -16.81 -12.49 -6.94
C PRO A 31 -17.88 -11.42 -7.16
N SER A 32 -17.90 -10.40 -6.30
CA SER A 32 -18.78 -9.24 -6.44
C SER A 32 -18.45 -8.33 -7.62
N GLY A 33 -17.30 -8.54 -8.26
CA GLY A 33 -16.80 -7.71 -9.35
C GLY A 33 -15.81 -6.64 -8.93
N SER A 34 -15.58 -6.46 -7.65
CA SER A 34 -14.59 -5.49 -7.14
C SER A 34 -13.18 -5.90 -7.52
N LYS A 35 -12.37 -4.94 -7.96
CA LYS A 35 -10.98 -5.16 -8.36
C LYS A 35 -10.08 -4.33 -7.46
N LEU A 36 -9.23 -5.01 -6.69
CA LEU A 36 -8.39 -4.38 -5.68
C LEU A 36 -6.91 -4.56 -6.04
N TRP A 37 -6.19 -3.43 -6.09
CA TRP A 37 -4.74 -3.47 -6.27
C TRP A 37 -4.06 -3.74 -4.94
N ARG A 38 -3.15 -4.72 -4.93
CA ARG A 38 -2.38 -5.10 -3.75
C ARG A 38 -0.92 -5.34 -4.11
N LEU A 39 -0.04 -5.08 -3.16
CA LEU A 39 1.39 -5.34 -3.28
C LEU A 39 1.82 -6.32 -2.19
N ALA A 40 2.31 -7.49 -2.60
CA ALA A 40 2.93 -8.43 -1.68
C ALA A 40 4.41 -8.06 -1.54
N TYR A 41 4.90 -7.96 -0.30
CA TYR A 41 6.30 -7.62 -0.03
C TYR A 41 6.77 -8.28 1.25
N ARG A 42 8.09 -8.28 1.44
CA ARG A 42 8.68 -8.73 2.69
C ARG A 42 9.35 -7.58 3.40
N PHE A 43 9.14 -7.50 4.69
CA PHE A 43 9.79 -6.52 5.54
C PHE A 43 10.19 -7.20 6.86
N ASP A 44 11.47 -7.08 7.20
CA ASP A 44 12.02 -7.66 8.42
C ASP A 44 11.71 -9.16 8.57
N GLY A 45 11.85 -9.90 7.46
CA GLY A 45 11.60 -11.34 7.40
C GLY A 45 10.15 -11.75 7.39
N LYS A 46 9.22 -10.80 7.44
CA LYS A 46 7.78 -11.08 7.46
C LYS A 46 7.14 -10.74 6.12
N GLN A 47 6.25 -11.61 5.67
CA GLN A 47 5.48 -11.35 4.47
C GLN A 47 4.28 -10.47 4.81
N LYS A 48 4.13 -9.37 4.06
CA LYS A 48 3.07 -8.40 4.24
C LYS A 48 2.39 -8.08 2.92
N THR A 49 1.18 -7.51 3.00
CA THR A 49 0.43 -7.07 1.82
C THR A 49 -0.02 -5.64 2.04
N LEU A 50 0.23 -4.77 1.06
CA LEU A 50 -0.18 -3.38 1.08
C LEU A 50 -1.32 -3.18 0.07
N ALA A 51 -2.45 -2.63 0.52
CA ALA A 51 -3.54 -2.27 -0.37
C ALA A 51 -3.19 -0.97 -1.09
N LEU A 52 -3.26 -0.96 -2.43
CA LEU A 52 -2.88 0.20 -3.24
C LEU A 52 -4.09 1.00 -3.74
N GLY A 53 -5.27 0.43 -3.71
CA GLY A 53 -6.49 1.08 -4.14
C GLY A 53 -7.40 0.19 -4.95
N ILE A 54 -8.45 0.78 -5.51
CA ILE A 54 -9.50 0.08 -6.24
C ILE A 54 -9.48 0.52 -7.70
N TYR A 55 -9.54 -0.45 -8.62
CA TYR A 55 -9.74 -0.16 -10.03
C TYR A 55 -11.23 0.18 -10.29
N PRO A 56 -11.57 1.13 -11.13
CA PRO A 56 -10.70 1.95 -12.00
C PRO A 56 -10.19 3.25 -11.38
N THR A 57 -10.51 3.56 -10.14
CA THR A 57 -10.03 4.76 -9.45
C THR A 57 -8.50 4.81 -9.47
N VAL A 58 -7.85 3.68 -9.19
CA VAL A 58 -6.40 3.51 -9.38
C VAL A 58 -6.20 2.69 -10.65
N THR A 59 -5.56 3.28 -11.64
CA THR A 59 -5.25 2.60 -12.92
C THR A 59 -4.04 1.68 -12.76
N LEU A 60 -3.81 0.81 -13.74
CA LEU A 60 -2.62 -0.04 -13.77
C LEU A 60 -1.34 0.77 -13.69
N LYS A 61 -1.27 1.89 -14.43
CA LYS A 61 -0.12 2.79 -14.39
C LYS A 61 0.11 3.35 -13.00
N GLN A 62 -0.95 3.82 -12.35
CA GLN A 62 -0.91 4.37 -10.99
C GLN A 62 -0.52 3.30 -9.97
N ALA A 63 -1.04 2.08 -10.14
CA ALA A 63 -0.67 0.96 -9.28
C ALA A 63 0.82 0.63 -9.37
N ARG A 64 1.38 0.66 -10.58
CA ARG A 64 2.81 0.45 -10.80
C ARG A 64 3.66 1.56 -10.19
N GLU A 65 3.21 2.80 -10.27
CA GLU A 65 3.88 3.92 -9.62
C GLU A 65 3.89 3.77 -8.09
N LYS A 66 2.77 3.37 -7.53
CA LYS A 66 2.65 3.09 -6.09
C LYS A 66 3.54 1.92 -5.66
N ARG A 67 3.61 0.87 -6.47
CA ARG A 67 4.54 -0.25 -6.26
C ARG A 67 5.98 0.23 -6.20
N ASP A 68 6.38 1.05 -7.17
CA ASP A 68 7.76 1.54 -7.26
C ASP A 68 8.10 2.46 -6.07
N ALA A 69 7.16 3.29 -5.66
CA ALA A 69 7.33 4.12 -4.46
C ALA A 69 7.50 3.26 -3.21
N ALA A 70 6.68 2.20 -3.06
CA ALA A 70 6.81 1.28 -1.93
C ALA A 70 8.15 0.56 -1.94
N LYS A 71 8.64 0.16 -3.12
CA LYS A 71 9.95 -0.49 -3.24
C LYS A 71 11.11 0.43 -2.85
N ARG A 72 11.00 1.72 -3.14
CA ARG A 72 11.99 2.70 -2.70
C ARG A 72 12.04 2.79 -1.19
N LEU A 73 10.88 2.80 -0.53
CA LEU A 73 10.81 2.77 0.92
C LEU A 73 11.44 1.51 1.50
N LEU A 74 11.18 0.36 0.90
CA LEU A 74 11.79 -0.89 1.32
C LEU A 74 13.31 -0.88 1.17
N ALA A 75 13.83 -0.28 0.10
CA ALA A 75 15.27 -0.12 -0.10
C ALA A 75 15.90 0.74 0.99
N GLU A 76 15.16 1.69 1.54
CA GLU A 76 15.58 2.52 2.66
C GLU A 76 15.25 1.91 4.02
N LYS A 77 14.81 0.65 4.06
CA LYS A 77 14.41 -0.09 5.26
C LYS A 77 13.22 0.55 5.97
N ILE A 78 12.32 1.13 5.21
CA ILE A 78 11.07 1.72 5.71
C ILE A 78 9.90 0.82 5.30
N ASP A 79 9.04 0.46 6.25
CA ASP A 79 7.84 -0.31 5.96
C ASP A 79 6.79 0.59 5.30
N PRO A 80 6.38 0.29 4.04
CA PRO A 80 5.36 1.09 3.36
C PRO A 80 4.03 1.18 4.10
N SER A 81 3.65 0.14 4.83
CA SER A 81 2.43 0.15 5.64
C SER A 81 2.50 1.15 6.78
N THR A 82 3.65 1.25 7.43
CA THR A 82 3.90 2.22 8.50
C THR A 82 3.87 3.64 7.94
N GLN A 83 4.54 3.89 6.82
CA GLN A 83 4.55 5.19 6.17
C GLN A 83 3.14 5.64 5.82
N ARG A 84 2.33 4.76 5.26
CA ARG A 84 0.94 5.05 4.90
C ARG A 84 0.10 5.39 6.12
N ARG A 85 0.32 4.69 7.23
CA ARG A 85 -0.38 4.96 8.48
C ARG A 85 -0.10 6.36 9.00
N LEU A 86 1.17 6.80 8.93
CA LEU A 86 1.57 8.16 9.30
C LEU A 86 0.92 9.21 8.42
N GLU A 87 0.92 9.00 7.11
CA GLU A 87 0.26 9.90 6.15
C GLU A 87 -1.24 10.02 6.42
N LYS A 88 -1.89 8.91 6.73
CA LYS A 88 -3.33 8.88 7.04
C LYS A 88 -3.65 9.62 8.31
N LEU A 89 -2.83 9.48 9.36
CA LEU A 89 -2.99 10.22 10.60
C LEU A 89 -2.84 11.73 10.36
N THR A 90 -1.87 12.13 9.55
CA THR A 90 -1.66 13.51 9.17
C THR A 90 -2.88 14.10 8.46
N ALA A 91 -3.46 13.36 7.52
CA ALA A 91 -4.63 13.79 6.78
C ALA A 91 -5.88 13.91 7.67
N GLN A 92 -6.05 13.00 8.63
CA GLN A 92 -7.23 13.00 9.51
C GLN A 92 -7.21 14.08 10.58
N SER A 93 -6.03 14.51 11.02
CA SER A 93 -5.90 15.47 12.12
C SER A 93 -6.33 16.89 11.75
N GLY A 94 -6.37 17.24 10.47
CA GLY A 94 -6.68 18.59 10.01
C GLY A 94 -5.64 19.63 10.37
N ASN A 95 -4.55 19.25 11.01
CA ASN A 95 -3.45 20.13 11.39
C ASN A 95 -2.47 20.29 10.24
N THR A 96 -1.59 21.31 10.36
CA THR A 96 -0.50 21.43 9.41
C THR A 96 0.40 20.22 9.51
N PHE A 97 0.96 19.80 8.40
CA PHE A 97 1.87 18.67 8.32
C PHE A 97 2.99 18.73 9.36
N ARG A 98 3.53 19.93 9.57
CA ARG A 98 4.64 20.17 10.49
C ARG A 98 4.25 19.90 11.95
N ALA A 99 3.10 20.37 12.39
CA ALA A 99 2.64 20.18 13.77
C ALA A 99 2.41 18.70 14.08
N VAL A 100 1.80 17.96 13.16
CA VAL A 100 1.52 16.53 13.31
C VAL A 100 2.82 15.72 13.33
N ALA A 101 3.78 16.05 12.46
CA ALA A 101 5.06 15.38 12.42
C ALA A 101 5.82 15.53 13.74
N GLU A 102 5.79 16.72 14.34
CA GLU A 102 6.42 16.97 15.64
C GLU A 102 5.77 16.14 16.76
N GLU A 103 4.45 16.06 16.80
CA GLU A 103 3.74 15.22 17.78
C GLU A 103 4.09 13.75 17.67
N VAL A 104 4.13 13.22 16.46
CA VAL A 104 4.48 11.82 16.20
C VAL A 104 5.92 11.53 16.64
N LEU A 105 6.85 12.41 16.31
CA LEU A 105 8.25 12.27 16.72
C LEU A 105 8.40 12.29 18.24
N MET A 106 7.75 13.21 18.93
CA MET A 106 7.78 13.27 20.39
C MET A 106 7.24 12.00 21.02
N LYS A 107 6.16 11.45 20.46
CA LYS A 107 5.57 10.22 20.96
C LYS A 107 6.48 9.03 20.78
N LEU A 108 7.16 8.92 19.63
CA LEU A 108 8.13 7.86 19.37
C LEU A 108 9.33 7.96 20.32
N GLU A 109 9.84 9.16 20.56
CA GLU A 109 10.94 9.38 21.49
C GLU A 109 10.57 8.95 22.92
N ARG A 110 9.36 9.26 23.37
CA ARG A 110 8.86 8.82 24.67
C ARG A 110 8.79 7.30 24.79
N GLU A 111 8.30 6.63 23.74
CA GLU A 111 8.22 5.18 23.72
C GLU A 111 9.61 4.54 23.79
N GLN A 112 10.58 5.09 23.06
CA GLN A 112 11.96 4.62 23.10
C GLN A 112 12.59 4.85 24.47
N ALA A 113 12.35 6.01 25.07
CA ALA A 113 12.85 6.31 26.42
C ALA A 113 12.24 5.38 27.47
N ALA A 114 10.97 5.04 27.34
CA ALA A 114 10.28 4.14 28.25
C ALA A 114 10.76 2.70 28.12
N SER A 115 11.23 2.28 26.96
CA SER A 115 11.69 0.91 26.72
C SER A 115 13.16 0.70 27.06
N ALA A 116 13.88 1.77 27.32
CA ALA A 116 15.27 1.71 27.77
C ALA A 116 15.33 1.50 29.28
#